data_c9d11b361eaf5bdcce2da6ef1cb027fa
#
_entry.id   c9d11b361eaf5bdcce2da6ef1cb027fa
#
_cell.length_a   1.000
_cell.length_b   1.000
_cell.length_c   1.000
_cell.angle_alpha   90.00
_cell.angle_beta   90.00
_cell.angle_gamma   90.00
#
_symmetry.space_group_name_H-M   'P 1'
#
loop_
_entity.id
_entity.type
_entity.pdbx_description
1 polymer ?
#
loop_
_entity_poly.entity_id
_entity_poly.type
_entity_poly.pdbx_seq_one_letter_code
_entity_poly.pdbx_strand_id
1 'polypeptide(L)'
;PAEGTQEAETAVQWAQIAARMQSIWTEFQVEQLEKVKDSPPHYADPVKWVATAEAVFRQLPLANPEVQQNLWEEGLALTNAVLGQYGLGPKAAGKAEEAPELPRKDRRFADPEWRNQPFFAVLHQLYLLLSDNIKGMAASVEGLDPARKAQLEFATNAIVDALSPANFPFTNPVALGKASETKGESLVRGLQNMLDDMRKGQLTHSRPGAFVLGENIAVTPGKIVYETPLFQLIQYTPTTD
;
A
#
# COMPACT_ATOMS: atom_id res chain seq x y z
N PRO A 1 10.10 15.20 37.32
CA PRO A 1 11.32 15.58 36.60
C PRO A 1 11.83 14.48 35.68
N ALA A 2 11.52 13.20 35.93
CA ALA A 2 12.00 12.08 35.11
C ALA A 2 11.26 11.92 33.78
N GLU A 3 9.97 12.25 33.71
CA GLU A 3 9.15 12.13 32.49
C GLU A 3 9.61 13.09 31.40
N GLY A 4 9.88 14.35 31.70
CA GLY A 4 10.34 15.33 30.71
C GLY A 4 11.71 15.00 30.11
N THR A 5 12.57 14.27 30.85
CA THR A 5 13.88 13.83 30.34
C THR A 5 13.70 12.67 29.33
N GLN A 6 12.81 11.75 29.60
CA GLN A 6 12.54 10.60 28.75
C GLN A 6 11.84 11.01 27.43
N GLU A 7 10.92 11.99 27.49
CA GLU A 7 10.30 12.55 26.30
C GLU A 7 11.32 13.29 25.42
N ALA A 8 12.22 14.07 26.03
CA ALA A 8 13.29 14.76 25.31
C ALA A 8 14.27 13.78 24.64
N GLU A 9 14.67 12.71 25.33
CA GLU A 9 15.51 11.66 24.76
C GLU A 9 14.82 10.95 23.58
N THR A 10 13.54 10.65 23.71
CA THR A 10 12.74 10.05 22.64
C THR A 10 12.65 10.97 21.42
N ALA A 11 12.39 12.26 21.63
CA ALA A 11 12.32 13.24 20.54
C ALA A 11 13.67 13.38 19.81
N VAL A 12 14.78 13.41 20.54
CA VAL A 12 16.13 13.44 19.95
C VAL A 12 16.39 12.18 19.11
N GLN A 13 16.00 11.01 19.61
CA GLN A 13 16.14 9.75 18.88
C GLN A 13 15.34 9.76 17.55
N TRP A 14 14.10 10.19 17.58
CA TRP A 14 13.29 10.29 16.36
C TRP A 14 13.86 11.32 15.37
N ALA A 15 14.40 12.43 15.85
CA ALA A 15 15.08 13.40 15.00
C ALA A 15 16.34 12.79 14.32
N GLN A 16 17.11 11.97 15.03
CA GLN A 16 18.25 11.25 14.47
C GLN A 16 17.83 10.24 13.40
N ILE A 17 16.76 9.49 13.63
CA ILE A 17 16.19 8.55 12.64
C ILE A 17 15.74 9.31 11.39
N ALA A 18 15.02 10.43 11.54
CA ALA A 18 14.56 11.26 10.43
C ALA A 18 15.74 11.81 9.61
N ALA A 19 16.77 12.34 10.28
CA ALA A 19 17.98 12.84 9.62
C ALA A 19 18.72 11.74 8.85
N ARG A 20 18.82 10.53 9.43
CA ARG A 20 19.45 9.38 8.78
C ARG A 20 18.66 8.92 7.56
N MET A 21 17.32 8.87 7.63
CA MET A 21 16.46 8.56 6.49
C MET A 21 16.59 9.60 5.38
N GLN A 22 16.64 10.89 5.74
CA GLN A 22 16.85 11.98 4.79
C GLN A 22 18.22 11.88 4.08
N SER A 23 19.29 11.57 4.81
CA SER A 23 20.62 11.34 4.19
C SER A 23 20.60 10.22 3.18
N ILE A 24 20.06 9.06 3.56
CA ILE A 24 19.93 7.88 2.68
C ILE A 24 19.13 8.22 1.42
N TRP A 25 18.02 8.95 1.56
CA TRP A 25 17.21 9.39 0.44
C TRP A 25 17.94 10.35 -0.48
N THR A 26 18.66 11.33 0.08
CA THR A 26 19.43 12.33 -0.68
C THR A 26 20.57 11.66 -1.47
N GLU A 27 21.30 10.73 -0.84
CA GLU A 27 22.35 9.95 -1.52
C GLU A 27 21.78 9.17 -2.71
N PHE A 28 20.61 8.54 -2.54
CA PHE A 28 19.93 7.85 -3.62
C PHE A 28 19.53 8.80 -4.76
N GLN A 29 18.98 9.99 -4.44
CA GLN A 29 18.62 10.97 -5.48
C GLN A 29 19.84 11.43 -6.28
N VAL A 30 20.96 11.69 -5.64
CA VAL A 30 22.21 12.07 -6.31
C VAL A 30 22.67 10.93 -7.24
N GLU A 31 22.67 9.69 -6.77
CA GLU A 31 23.01 8.51 -7.56
C GLU A 31 22.09 8.36 -8.79
N GLN A 32 20.79 8.60 -8.65
CA GLN A 32 19.85 8.52 -9.78
C GLN A 32 20.07 9.64 -10.81
N LEU A 33 20.38 10.86 -10.37
CA LEU A 33 20.71 11.96 -11.29
C LEU A 33 21.93 11.66 -12.18
N GLU A 34 22.89 10.93 -11.66
CA GLU A 34 24.06 10.49 -12.44
C GLU A 34 23.71 9.41 -13.47
N LYS A 35 22.76 8.52 -13.13
CA LYS A 35 22.32 7.40 -13.98
C LYS A 35 21.29 7.77 -15.07
N VAL A 36 20.53 8.85 -14.89
CA VAL A 36 19.45 9.28 -15.83
C VAL A 36 19.97 9.57 -17.22
N LYS A 37 21.28 9.76 -17.40
CA LYS A 37 21.86 10.01 -18.71
C LYS A 37 21.85 8.81 -19.67
N ASP A 38 21.67 7.56 -19.17
CA ASP A 38 21.92 6.35 -19.97
C ASP A 38 20.89 5.21 -19.83
N SER A 39 19.77 5.38 -19.10
CA SER A 39 18.87 4.26 -18.82
C SER A 39 17.46 4.41 -19.41
N PRO A 40 16.91 3.35 -20.06
CA PRO A 40 15.51 3.32 -20.45
C PRO A 40 14.60 3.32 -19.22
N PRO A 41 13.38 3.87 -19.33
CA PRO A 41 12.44 3.98 -18.18
C PRO A 41 12.02 2.61 -17.69
N HIS A 42 12.30 2.30 -16.42
CA HIS A 42 11.89 1.06 -15.76
C HIS A 42 10.41 1.10 -15.31
N TYR A 43 9.83 -0.09 -15.09
CA TYR A 43 8.45 -0.29 -14.61
C TYR A 43 8.14 0.40 -13.27
N ALA A 44 9.15 0.77 -12.50
CA ALA A 44 9.06 1.43 -11.20
C ALA A 44 9.23 2.96 -11.27
N ASP A 45 9.00 3.59 -12.43
CA ASP A 45 9.10 5.05 -12.56
C ASP A 45 7.94 5.75 -11.83
N PRO A 46 8.19 6.44 -10.69
CA PRO A 46 7.14 7.12 -9.94
C PRO A 46 6.39 8.18 -10.76
N VAL A 47 7.08 8.83 -11.71
CA VAL A 47 6.50 9.87 -12.57
C VAL A 47 5.42 9.28 -13.47
N LYS A 48 5.64 8.08 -14.00
CA LYS A 48 4.64 7.38 -14.82
C LYS A 48 3.43 6.97 -14.01
N TRP A 49 3.61 6.53 -12.77
CA TRP A 49 2.52 6.19 -11.87
C TRP A 49 1.68 7.42 -11.53
N VAL A 50 2.32 8.55 -11.22
CA VAL A 50 1.60 9.83 -10.98
C VAL A 50 0.84 10.26 -12.23
N ALA A 51 1.46 10.22 -13.41
CA ALA A 51 0.79 10.57 -14.66
C ALA A 51 -0.39 9.63 -14.98
N THR A 52 -0.24 8.33 -14.71
CA THR A 52 -1.33 7.36 -14.89
C THR A 52 -2.48 7.64 -13.91
N ALA A 53 -2.17 7.89 -12.64
CA ALA A 53 -3.16 8.24 -11.63
C ALA A 53 -3.91 9.52 -12.02
N GLU A 54 -3.19 10.57 -12.45
CA GLU A 54 -3.79 11.81 -12.92
C GLU A 54 -4.71 11.58 -14.12
N ALA A 55 -4.29 10.80 -15.11
CA ALA A 55 -5.10 10.48 -16.27
C ALA A 55 -6.38 9.71 -15.92
N VAL A 56 -6.33 8.83 -14.92
CA VAL A 56 -7.51 8.12 -14.39
C VAL A 56 -8.42 9.10 -13.67
N PHE A 57 -7.90 9.87 -12.71
CA PHE A 57 -8.71 10.78 -11.89
C PHE A 57 -9.36 11.89 -12.71
N ARG A 58 -8.74 12.34 -13.81
CA ARG A 58 -9.36 13.31 -14.74
C ARG A 58 -10.62 12.77 -15.43
N GLN A 59 -10.78 11.46 -15.55
CA GLN A 59 -11.95 10.82 -16.16
C GLN A 59 -13.11 10.64 -15.17
N LEU A 60 -12.85 10.78 -13.87
CA LEU A 60 -13.85 10.61 -12.83
C LEU A 60 -14.52 11.95 -12.49
N PRO A 61 -15.80 11.95 -12.10
CA PRO A 61 -16.54 13.18 -11.77
C PRO A 61 -16.17 13.75 -10.38
N LEU A 62 -14.91 13.63 -9.96
CA LEU A 62 -14.42 14.08 -8.64
C LEU A 62 -14.49 15.59 -8.44
N ALA A 63 -14.52 16.38 -9.53
CA ALA A 63 -14.67 17.82 -9.48
C ALA A 63 -16.14 18.28 -9.37
N ASN A 64 -17.10 17.35 -9.43
CA ASN A 64 -18.51 17.70 -9.27
C ASN A 64 -18.79 18.07 -7.81
N PRO A 65 -19.33 19.30 -7.53
CA PRO A 65 -19.62 19.75 -6.16
C PRO A 65 -20.60 18.84 -5.41
N GLU A 66 -21.60 18.27 -6.08
CA GLU A 66 -22.56 17.34 -5.44
C GLU A 66 -21.87 16.05 -4.99
N VAL A 67 -20.96 15.51 -5.82
CA VAL A 67 -20.17 14.32 -5.45
C VAL A 67 -19.28 14.63 -4.24
N GLN A 68 -18.63 15.78 -4.23
CA GLN A 68 -17.78 16.19 -3.12
C GLN A 68 -18.59 16.39 -1.84
N GLN A 69 -19.76 17.02 -1.91
CA GLN A 69 -20.63 17.23 -0.77
C GLN A 69 -21.12 15.89 -0.20
N ASN A 70 -21.61 14.97 -1.04
CA ASN A 70 -22.08 13.66 -0.62
C ASN A 70 -20.95 12.86 0.07
N LEU A 71 -19.76 12.83 -0.54
CA LEU A 71 -18.60 12.15 0.07
C LEU A 71 -18.20 12.75 1.42
N TRP A 72 -18.32 14.07 1.56
CA TRP A 72 -18.04 14.75 2.81
C TRP A 72 -19.06 14.40 3.90
N GLU A 73 -20.35 14.44 3.56
CA GLU A 73 -21.45 14.10 4.48
C GLU A 73 -21.38 12.64 4.92
N GLU A 74 -21.19 11.71 3.98
CA GLU A 74 -20.99 10.29 4.27
C GLU A 74 -19.76 10.03 5.13
N GLY A 75 -18.64 10.69 4.82
CA GLY A 75 -17.39 10.59 5.57
C GLY A 75 -17.52 11.09 7.01
N LEU A 76 -18.23 12.20 7.23
CA LEU A 76 -18.52 12.72 8.56
C LEU A 76 -19.45 11.78 9.35
N ALA A 77 -20.52 11.30 8.73
CA ALA A 77 -21.45 10.36 9.36
C ALA A 77 -20.73 9.07 9.77
N LEU A 78 -19.93 8.51 8.88
CA LEU A 78 -19.12 7.32 9.13
C LEU A 78 -18.11 7.54 10.27
N THR A 79 -17.39 8.68 10.25
CA THR A 79 -16.43 9.03 11.30
C THR A 79 -17.11 9.09 12.67
N ASN A 80 -18.25 9.76 12.76
CA ASN A 80 -19.01 9.87 14.00
C ASN A 80 -19.53 8.50 14.48
N ALA A 81 -20.00 7.65 13.56
CA ALA A 81 -20.47 6.31 13.89
C ALA A 81 -19.33 5.42 14.40
N VAL A 82 -18.15 5.46 13.74
CA VAL A 82 -16.96 4.71 14.18
C VAL A 82 -16.48 5.23 15.54
N LEU A 83 -16.31 6.54 15.72
CA LEU A 83 -15.86 7.11 17.00
C LEU A 83 -16.86 6.84 18.13
N GLY A 84 -18.15 6.79 17.83
CA GLY A 84 -19.20 6.44 18.79
C GLY A 84 -19.01 5.04 19.40
N GLN A 85 -18.47 4.06 18.66
CA GLN A 85 -18.16 2.70 19.17
C GLN A 85 -17.08 2.73 20.27
N TYR A 86 -16.21 3.73 20.25
CA TYR A 86 -15.15 3.92 21.25
C TYR A 86 -15.56 4.89 22.37
N GLY A 87 -16.85 5.32 22.40
CA GLY A 87 -17.30 6.33 23.34
C GLY A 87 -16.77 7.74 23.06
N LEU A 88 -16.23 7.97 21.87
CA LEU A 88 -15.71 9.23 21.39
C LEU A 88 -16.67 9.84 20.35
N GLY A 89 -16.83 11.14 20.37
CA GLY A 89 -17.69 11.84 19.40
C GLY A 89 -18.92 12.50 20.03
N PRO A 90 -19.69 13.28 19.24
CA PRO A 90 -20.91 13.94 19.72
C PRO A 90 -21.90 12.87 20.16
N LYS A 91 -22.45 12.99 21.37
CA LYS A 91 -23.53 12.12 21.83
C LYS A 91 -24.70 12.28 20.87
N ALA A 92 -24.92 11.28 20.04
CA ALA A 92 -26.03 11.25 19.11
C ALA A 92 -27.33 11.31 19.89
N ALA A 93 -28.07 12.40 19.75
CA ALA A 93 -29.49 12.46 20.15
C ALA A 93 -30.27 11.64 19.10
N GLY A 94 -30.37 10.34 19.30
CA GLY A 94 -31.09 9.44 18.41
C GLY A 94 -30.33 8.11 18.24
N LYS A 95 -31.04 7.07 17.83
CA LYS A 95 -30.51 5.73 17.63
C LYS A 95 -29.13 5.79 16.97
N ALA A 96 -28.12 5.27 17.67
CA ALA A 96 -26.81 5.04 17.05
C ALA A 96 -27.04 4.17 15.81
N GLU A 97 -26.82 4.72 14.63
CA GLU A 97 -26.64 3.90 13.44
C GLU A 97 -25.48 2.97 13.76
N GLU A 98 -25.73 1.67 13.69
CA GLU A 98 -24.68 0.68 13.90
C GLU A 98 -23.60 0.98 12.86
N ALA A 99 -22.41 1.38 13.32
CA ALA A 99 -21.29 1.56 12.42
C ALA A 99 -21.02 0.24 11.68
N PRO A 100 -20.75 0.30 10.38
CA PRO A 100 -20.55 -0.89 9.58
C PRO A 100 -19.47 -1.77 10.19
N GLU A 101 -19.74 -3.07 10.30
CA GLU A 101 -18.74 -4.03 10.81
C GLU A 101 -17.53 -4.02 9.88
N LEU A 102 -16.34 -3.83 10.45
CA LEU A 102 -15.10 -3.81 9.67
C LEU A 102 -14.93 -5.13 8.90
N PRO A 103 -14.67 -5.11 7.58
CA PRO A 103 -14.53 -6.32 6.78
C PRO A 103 -13.42 -7.23 7.32
N ARG A 104 -13.79 -8.37 7.87
CA ARG A 104 -12.84 -9.34 8.46
C ARG A 104 -12.02 -10.12 7.42
N LYS A 105 -12.45 -10.07 6.15
CA LYS A 105 -11.84 -10.86 5.07
C LYS A 105 -10.73 -10.14 4.31
N ASP A 106 -10.58 -8.83 4.49
CA ASP A 106 -9.52 -8.07 3.84
C ASP A 106 -8.20 -8.26 4.59
N ARG A 107 -7.27 -8.99 3.98
CA ARG A 107 -5.96 -9.31 4.57
C ARG A 107 -5.12 -8.08 4.88
N ARG A 108 -5.34 -6.97 4.18
CA ARG A 108 -4.62 -5.70 4.42
C ARG A 108 -4.89 -5.16 5.82
N PHE A 109 -6.07 -5.43 6.36
CA PHE A 109 -6.57 -4.92 7.65
C PHE A 109 -6.84 -6.06 8.64
N ALA A 110 -6.15 -7.20 8.49
CA ALA A 110 -6.36 -8.37 9.34
C ALA A 110 -5.88 -8.18 10.78
N ASP A 111 -4.86 -7.34 10.98
CA ASP A 111 -4.30 -7.10 12.31
C ASP A 111 -5.33 -6.42 13.25
N PRO A 112 -5.47 -6.90 14.50
CA PRO A 112 -6.39 -6.32 15.47
C PRO A 112 -6.19 -4.82 15.74
N GLU A 113 -4.98 -4.29 15.60
CA GLU A 113 -4.66 -2.89 15.84
C GLU A 113 -5.47 -1.92 14.96
N TRP A 114 -5.90 -2.36 13.77
CA TRP A 114 -6.81 -1.60 12.92
C TRP A 114 -8.19 -1.35 13.56
N ARG A 115 -8.56 -2.16 14.56
CA ARG A 115 -9.84 -2.10 15.25
C ARG A 115 -9.70 -1.67 16.71
N ASN A 116 -8.55 -1.90 17.33
CA ASN A 116 -8.32 -1.58 18.72
C ASN A 116 -8.12 -0.07 18.95
N GLN A 117 -7.66 0.64 17.92
CA GLN A 117 -7.34 2.07 18.01
C GLN A 117 -8.32 2.90 17.18
N PRO A 118 -9.03 3.89 17.78
CA PRO A 118 -10.06 4.68 17.10
C PRO A 118 -9.55 5.35 15.81
N PHE A 119 -8.35 5.89 15.83
CA PHE A 119 -7.72 6.54 14.67
C PHE A 119 -7.61 5.60 13.46
N PHE A 120 -7.08 4.38 13.68
CA PHE A 120 -6.91 3.42 12.58
C PHE A 120 -8.25 2.83 12.14
N ALA A 121 -9.21 2.68 13.04
CA ALA A 121 -10.56 2.26 12.67
C ALA A 121 -11.24 3.28 11.76
N VAL A 122 -11.16 4.57 12.08
CA VAL A 122 -11.68 5.65 11.23
C VAL A 122 -10.95 5.67 9.88
N LEU A 123 -9.61 5.63 9.89
CA LEU A 123 -8.80 5.64 8.68
C LEU A 123 -9.14 4.48 7.73
N HIS A 124 -9.30 3.27 8.28
CA HIS A 124 -9.69 2.09 7.53
C HIS A 124 -11.08 2.27 6.89
N GLN A 125 -12.07 2.71 7.66
CA GLN A 125 -13.44 2.88 7.16
C GLN A 125 -13.54 3.99 6.11
N LEU A 126 -12.87 5.12 6.32
CA LEU A 126 -12.83 6.20 5.33
C LEU A 126 -12.15 5.74 4.03
N TYR A 127 -11.08 4.94 4.13
CA TYR A 127 -10.45 4.37 2.95
C TYR A 127 -11.43 3.46 2.17
N LEU A 128 -12.18 2.59 2.85
CA LEU A 128 -13.15 1.72 2.20
C LEU A 128 -14.26 2.54 1.52
N LEU A 129 -14.81 3.54 2.21
CA LEU A 129 -15.81 4.44 1.66
C LEU A 129 -15.32 5.13 0.38
N LEU A 130 -14.14 5.74 0.42
CA LEU A 130 -13.54 6.40 -0.74
C LEU A 130 -13.22 5.41 -1.87
N SER A 131 -12.70 4.23 -1.51
CA SER A 131 -12.39 3.16 -2.45
C SER A 131 -13.63 2.74 -3.25
N ASP A 132 -14.74 2.48 -2.54
CA ASP A 132 -15.99 2.02 -3.15
C ASP A 132 -16.60 3.12 -4.04
N ASN A 133 -16.57 4.38 -3.57
CA ASN A 133 -17.05 5.52 -4.36
C ASN A 133 -16.21 5.72 -5.63
N ILE A 134 -14.88 5.71 -5.56
CA ILE A 134 -14.00 5.88 -6.70
C ILE A 134 -14.18 4.74 -7.72
N LYS A 135 -14.25 3.49 -7.25
CA LYS A 135 -14.51 2.32 -8.10
C LYS A 135 -15.90 2.38 -8.75
N GLY A 136 -16.92 2.81 -8.00
CA GLY A 136 -18.28 3.03 -8.51
C GLY A 136 -18.31 4.12 -9.59
N MET A 137 -17.61 5.22 -9.41
CA MET A 137 -17.49 6.28 -10.41
C MET A 137 -16.84 5.75 -11.70
N ALA A 138 -15.74 4.99 -11.60
CA ALA A 138 -15.10 4.40 -12.78
C ALA A 138 -16.04 3.45 -13.54
N ALA A 139 -16.79 2.62 -12.82
CA ALA A 139 -17.78 1.72 -13.41
C ALA A 139 -18.96 2.45 -14.07
N SER A 140 -19.31 3.66 -13.60
CA SER A 140 -20.41 4.48 -14.13
C SER A 140 -20.04 5.34 -15.34
N VAL A 141 -18.75 5.43 -15.72
CA VAL A 141 -18.34 6.20 -16.90
C VAL A 141 -18.96 5.61 -18.17
N GLU A 142 -19.71 6.46 -18.89
CA GLU A 142 -20.36 6.12 -20.15
C GLU A 142 -19.57 6.61 -21.37
N GLY A 143 -19.90 6.11 -22.56
CA GLY A 143 -19.31 6.57 -23.83
C GLY A 143 -17.92 5.98 -24.15
N LEU A 144 -17.38 5.10 -23.31
CA LEU A 144 -16.16 4.36 -23.60
C LEU A 144 -16.49 3.03 -24.29
N ASP A 145 -15.63 2.61 -25.23
CA ASP A 145 -15.67 1.24 -25.73
C ASP A 145 -15.34 0.23 -24.61
N PRO A 146 -15.77 -1.05 -24.73
CA PRO A 146 -15.61 -2.04 -23.67
C PRO A 146 -14.15 -2.23 -23.22
N ALA A 147 -13.18 -2.17 -24.14
CA ALA A 147 -11.77 -2.36 -23.82
C ALA A 147 -11.22 -1.20 -23.00
N ARG A 148 -11.54 0.04 -23.37
CA ARG A 148 -11.14 1.24 -22.61
C ARG A 148 -11.83 1.31 -21.25
N LYS A 149 -13.09 0.89 -21.16
CA LYS A 149 -13.80 0.80 -19.89
C LYS A 149 -13.11 -0.19 -18.94
N ALA A 150 -12.79 -1.39 -19.43
CA ALA A 150 -12.05 -2.38 -18.65
C ALA A 150 -10.66 -1.89 -18.22
N GLN A 151 -9.96 -1.12 -19.08
CA GLN A 151 -8.68 -0.49 -18.72
C GLN A 151 -8.85 0.56 -17.63
N LEU A 152 -9.88 1.41 -17.70
CA LEU A 152 -10.17 2.41 -16.67
C LEU A 152 -10.48 1.75 -15.33
N GLU A 153 -11.35 0.76 -15.30
CA GLU A 153 -11.71 0.02 -14.08
C GLU A 153 -10.48 -0.69 -13.48
N PHE A 154 -9.68 -1.36 -14.32
CA PHE A 154 -8.45 -2.02 -13.89
C PHE A 154 -7.44 -1.00 -13.29
N ALA A 155 -7.17 0.10 -14.01
CA ALA A 155 -6.25 1.13 -13.54
C ALA A 155 -6.75 1.80 -12.26
N THR A 156 -8.05 2.08 -12.15
CA THR A 156 -8.68 2.62 -10.95
C THR A 156 -8.50 1.68 -9.76
N ASN A 157 -8.78 0.39 -9.93
CA ASN A 157 -8.59 -0.61 -8.88
C ASN A 157 -7.12 -0.67 -8.44
N ALA A 158 -6.18 -0.70 -9.39
CA ALA A 158 -4.74 -0.75 -9.07
C ALA A 158 -4.28 0.49 -8.29
N ILE A 159 -4.74 1.69 -8.67
CA ILE A 159 -4.40 2.93 -7.99
C ILE A 159 -5.00 2.97 -6.58
N VAL A 160 -6.28 2.65 -6.45
CA VAL A 160 -6.96 2.61 -5.15
C VAL A 160 -6.28 1.64 -4.21
N ASP A 161 -5.94 0.43 -4.69
CA ASP A 161 -5.27 -0.58 -3.88
C ASP A 161 -3.84 -0.14 -3.49
N ALA A 162 -3.12 0.55 -4.38
CA ALA A 162 -1.81 1.13 -4.08
C ALA A 162 -1.87 2.23 -3.01
N LEU A 163 -2.95 3.02 -3.00
CA LEU A 163 -3.18 4.08 -2.01
C LEU A 163 -3.77 3.58 -0.68
N SER A 164 -3.90 2.27 -0.49
CA SER A 164 -4.35 1.71 0.78
C SER A 164 -3.48 2.18 1.95
N PRO A 165 -4.05 2.64 3.08
CA PRO A 165 -3.28 3.05 4.25
C PRO A 165 -2.44 1.92 4.84
N ALA A 166 -2.76 0.67 4.54
CA ALA A 166 -1.94 -0.49 4.94
C ALA A 166 -0.58 -0.54 4.24
N ASN A 167 -0.41 0.15 3.11
CA ASN A 167 0.83 0.16 2.34
C ASN A 167 1.85 1.22 2.82
N PHE A 168 1.45 2.12 3.70
CA PHE A 168 2.32 3.21 4.15
C PHE A 168 2.73 3.03 5.61
N PRO A 169 4.02 3.16 5.94
CA PRO A 169 4.53 2.87 7.28
C PRO A 169 3.93 3.78 8.37
N PHE A 170 3.53 5.02 8.02
CA PHE A 170 2.98 5.99 8.96
C PHE A 170 1.46 5.89 9.14
N THR A 171 0.77 5.11 8.34
CA THR A 171 -0.67 4.87 8.44
C THR A 171 -1.00 3.42 8.77
N ASN A 172 0.01 2.53 8.77
CA ASN A 172 -0.15 1.12 9.13
C ASN A 172 0.21 0.91 10.61
N PRO A 173 -0.74 0.51 11.47
CA PRO A 173 -0.51 0.33 12.91
C PRO A 173 0.57 -0.72 13.21
N VAL A 174 0.67 -1.77 12.41
CA VAL A 174 1.70 -2.82 12.60
C VAL A 174 3.09 -2.27 12.32
N ALA A 175 3.24 -1.47 11.24
CA ALA A 175 4.50 -0.83 10.91
C ALA A 175 4.91 0.20 11.98
N LEU A 176 3.95 0.98 12.48
CA LEU A 176 4.19 1.94 13.56
C LEU A 176 4.54 1.26 14.88
N GLY A 177 3.85 0.18 15.23
CA GLY A 177 4.18 -0.64 16.40
C GLY A 177 5.62 -1.17 16.30
N LYS A 178 5.99 -1.69 15.13
CA LYS A 178 7.35 -2.18 14.89
C LYS A 178 8.39 -1.06 14.90
N ALA A 179 8.05 0.11 14.38
CA ALA A 179 8.94 1.28 14.45
C ALA A 179 9.17 1.72 15.91
N SER A 180 8.13 1.70 16.74
CA SER A 180 8.23 2.00 18.17
C SER A 180 9.12 0.97 18.89
N GLU A 181 8.86 -0.33 18.72
CA GLU A 181 9.67 -1.41 19.33
C GLU A 181 11.15 -1.32 18.96
N THR A 182 11.44 -1.01 17.70
CA THR A 182 12.81 -0.94 17.18
C THR A 182 13.43 0.45 17.27
N LYS A 183 12.75 1.38 17.95
CA LYS A 183 13.18 2.77 18.08
C LYS A 183 13.51 3.42 16.74
N GLY A 184 12.72 3.12 15.70
CA GLY A 184 12.84 3.65 14.34
C GLY A 184 13.74 2.86 13.39
N GLU A 185 14.55 1.91 13.87
CA GLU A 185 15.48 1.15 13.01
C GLU A 185 14.77 0.32 11.91
N SER A 186 13.54 -0.12 12.15
CA SER A 186 12.75 -0.81 11.12
C SER A 186 12.41 0.10 9.94
N LEU A 187 12.18 1.38 10.16
CA LEU A 187 11.90 2.36 9.09
C LEU A 187 13.14 2.61 8.25
N VAL A 188 14.29 2.78 8.88
CA VAL A 188 15.58 2.97 8.18
C VAL A 188 15.88 1.76 7.29
N ARG A 189 15.75 0.55 7.84
CA ARG A 189 15.97 -0.69 7.11
C ARG A 189 14.98 -0.89 5.96
N GLY A 190 13.71 -0.55 6.21
CA GLY A 190 12.67 -0.57 5.18
C GLY A 190 12.98 0.37 4.00
N LEU A 191 13.42 1.61 4.31
CA LEU A 191 13.85 2.56 3.29
C LEU A 191 15.05 2.03 2.49
N GLN A 192 16.08 1.51 3.16
CA GLN A 192 17.24 0.91 2.49
C GLN A 192 16.85 -0.21 1.53
N ASN A 193 16.02 -1.16 1.99
CA ASN A 193 15.54 -2.26 1.16
C ASN A 193 14.76 -1.74 -0.06
N MET A 194 13.88 -0.77 0.13
CA MET A 194 13.11 -0.15 -0.96
C MET A 194 14.05 0.48 -2.01
N LEU A 195 15.05 1.24 -1.56
CA LEU A 195 16.00 1.89 -2.47
C LEU A 195 16.90 0.87 -3.18
N ASP A 196 17.27 -0.22 -2.52
CA ASP A 196 18.04 -1.31 -3.13
C ASP A 196 17.22 -2.03 -4.22
N ASP A 197 15.92 -2.25 -3.99
CA ASP A 197 15.02 -2.79 -5.01
C ASP A 197 14.85 -1.82 -6.19
N MET A 198 14.72 -0.52 -5.91
CA MET A 198 14.68 0.51 -6.96
C MET A 198 15.98 0.54 -7.79
N ARG A 199 17.15 0.39 -7.15
CA ARG A 199 18.45 0.30 -7.85
C ARG A 199 18.53 -0.92 -8.78
N LYS A 200 17.94 -2.04 -8.35
CA LYS A 200 17.90 -3.30 -9.13
C LYS A 200 16.81 -3.30 -10.21
N GLY A 201 15.83 -2.40 -10.11
CA GLY A 201 14.65 -2.37 -10.97
C GLY A 201 13.72 -3.57 -10.79
N GLN A 202 13.80 -4.26 -9.65
CA GLN A 202 12.97 -5.42 -9.31
C GLN A 202 12.79 -5.56 -7.80
N LEU A 203 11.66 -6.13 -7.38
CA LEU A 203 11.43 -6.48 -5.98
C LEU A 203 12.27 -7.72 -5.60
N THR A 204 12.99 -7.61 -4.49
CA THR A 204 13.80 -8.71 -3.95
C THR A 204 12.97 -9.54 -2.98
N HIS A 205 12.56 -10.74 -3.39
CA HIS A 205 11.76 -11.67 -2.57
C HIS A 205 12.60 -12.74 -1.86
N SER A 206 13.83 -12.93 -2.29
CA SER A 206 14.71 -13.98 -1.76
C SER A 206 16.09 -13.41 -1.41
N ARG A 207 16.74 -13.99 -0.42
CA ARG A 207 18.12 -13.63 -0.10
C ARG A 207 19.02 -14.00 -1.29
N PRO A 208 19.99 -13.15 -1.67
CA PRO A 208 20.98 -13.51 -2.68
C PRO A 208 21.65 -14.84 -2.32
N GLY A 209 21.73 -15.76 -3.30
CA GLY A 209 22.33 -17.08 -3.12
C GLY A 209 21.52 -18.09 -2.32
N ALA A 210 20.28 -17.75 -1.88
CA ALA A 210 19.42 -18.71 -1.17
C ALA A 210 18.96 -19.86 -2.07
N PHE A 211 18.85 -19.62 -3.37
CA PHE A 211 18.45 -20.61 -4.35
C PHE A 211 19.52 -20.74 -5.44
N VAL A 212 20.00 -21.95 -5.63
CA VAL A 212 20.97 -22.32 -6.67
C VAL A 212 20.31 -23.36 -7.57
N LEU A 213 20.17 -23.01 -8.85
CA LEU A 213 19.52 -23.85 -9.84
C LEU A 213 20.28 -25.18 -9.99
N GLY A 214 19.56 -26.30 -9.86
CA GLY A 214 20.14 -27.62 -9.94
C GLY A 214 20.80 -28.15 -8.65
N GLU A 215 20.84 -27.33 -7.57
CA GLU A 215 21.35 -27.75 -6.26
C GLU A 215 20.25 -27.85 -5.21
N ASN A 216 19.50 -26.77 -5.00
CA ASN A 216 18.43 -26.70 -4.00
C ASN A 216 17.10 -26.20 -4.55
N ILE A 217 17.04 -25.84 -5.84
CA ILE A 217 15.83 -25.52 -6.58
C ILE A 217 15.89 -26.18 -7.97
N ALA A 218 14.74 -26.58 -8.51
CA ALA A 218 14.58 -27.27 -9.80
C ALA A 218 15.34 -28.62 -9.88
N VAL A 219 15.41 -29.34 -8.76
CA VAL A 219 16.13 -30.62 -8.65
C VAL A 219 15.22 -31.84 -8.91
N THR A 220 13.90 -31.65 -8.98
CA THR A 220 12.96 -32.75 -9.23
C THR A 220 13.14 -33.29 -10.65
N PRO A 221 13.43 -34.58 -10.84
CA PRO A 221 13.58 -35.19 -12.16
C PRO A 221 12.30 -35.06 -12.98
N GLY A 222 12.44 -34.76 -14.26
CA GLY A 222 11.29 -34.65 -15.17
C GLY A 222 11.70 -34.81 -16.62
N LYS A 223 10.68 -34.89 -17.50
CA LYS A 223 10.85 -34.95 -18.96
C LYS A 223 9.96 -33.91 -19.61
N ILE A 224 10.47 -33.25 -20.65
CA ILE A 224 9.64 -32.42 -21.51
C ILE A 224 8.75 -33.37 -22.33
N VAL A 225 7.44 -33.24 -22.14
CA VAL A 225 6.44 -34.08 -22.83
C VAL A 225 5.69 -33.33 -23.93
N TYR A 226 5.81 -32.01 -23.96
CA TYR A 226 5.27 -31.16 -25.00
C TYR A 226 6.05 -29.84 -25.07
N GLU A 227 6.30 -29.34 -26.27
CA GLU A 227 7.04 -28.12 -26.51
C GLU A 227 6.40 -27.26 -27.61
N THR A 228 6.37 -25.97 -27.39
CA THR A 228 5.95 -24.95 -28.36
C THR A 228 7.02 -23.83 -28.39
N PRO A 229 6.97 -22.90 -29.36
CA PRO A 229 7.86 -21.74 -29.33
C PRO A 229 7.67 -20.83 -28.09
N LEU A 230 6.56 -20.97 -27.34
CA LEU A 230 6.22 -20.13 -26.20
C LEU A 230 6.44 -20.80 -24.85
N PHE A 231 6.29 -22.14 -24.75
CA PHE A 231 6.41 -22.85 -23.47
C PHE A 231 6.78 -24.33 -23.68
N GLN A 232 7.31 -24.92 -22.61
CA GLN A 232 7.56 -26.36 -22.47
C GLN A 232 6.70 -26.91 -21.33
N LEU A 233 6.06 -28.06 -21.57
CA LEU A 233 5.34 -28.82 -20.54
C LEU A 233 6.27 -29.89 -19.97
N ILE A 234 6.54 -29.82 -18.67
CA ILE A 234 7.41 -30.75 -17.96
C ILE A 234 6.54 -31.70 -17.13
N GLN A 235 6.70 -33.00 -17.35
CA GLN A 235 6.15 -34.05 -16.49
C GLN A 235 7.21 -34.44 -15.46
N TYR A 236 6.98 -34.08 -14.22
CA TYR A 236 7.86 -34.47 -13.11
C TYR A 236 7.65 -35.91 -12.68
N THR A 237 8.73 -36.57 -12.30
CA THR A 237 8.69 -37.92 -11.68
C THR A 237 8.16 -37.77 -10.24
N PRO A 238 7.14 -38.56 -9.83
CA PRO A 238 6.68 -38.54 -8.44
C PRO A 238 7.84 -38.83 -7.48
N THR A 239 7.92 -38.05 -6.40
CA THR A 239 8.90 -38.23 -5.31
C THR A 239 8.25 -38.63 -3.99
N THR A 240 6.92 -38.82 -4.00
CA THR A 240 6.09 -39.31 -2.89
C THR A 240 5.30 -40.51 -3.34
N ASP A 241 5.02 -41.41 -2.41
CA ASP A 241 4.17 -42.59 -2.62
C ASP A 241 2.72 -42.23 -2.85
#